data_bf78f2210b8fea0d014211056e75cd70
#
_entry.id   bf78f2210b8fea0d014211056e75cd70
#
_cell.length_a   1.000
_cell.length_b   1.000
_cell.length_c   1.000
_cell.angle_alpha   90.00
_cell.angle_beta   90.00
_cell.angle_gamma   90.00
#
_symmetry.space_group_name_H-M   'P 1'
#
loop_
_entity.id
_entity.type
_entity.pdbx_description
1 polymer ?
#
loop_
_entity_poly.entity_id
_entity_poly.type
_entity_poly.pdbx_seq_one_letter_code
_entity_poly.pdbx_strand_id
1 'polypeptide(L)'
;MSINRRKFVSRSAAGAAGILMGSGLKGISAPGRAEEEQGGALFARPAKYDLMKEVMKYRKIDTHAHIYFTENSPREQLDYGERLGIEKQVISRYLSVMPGTPEQFRAYNDLTIKAIKKYPDRLLGGFVLNPAYKKESLEEIKRCMDAGMIGPGELYYQVKINDPRYYPIIEKLIDLKMIIFSHAECQLGVGGYRMKYNGYKEPNTSIPEDFVDIAKRYPEGIFQYAHIGGGGDWEYMCKMLADSPNVYVDTSGSNNSEHMIDFAVEVLGEDRLFFASDNSYHQSIGKILASNLTEAQKKKVFFDNYNNLLKKGGRHVD
;
A
#
# COMPACT_ATOMS: atom_id res chain seq x y z
N MET A 1 -6.89 35.19 15.16
CA MET A 1 -8.10 35.05 16.00
C MET A 1 -8.46 33.59 16.11
N SER A 2 -8.30 33.01 17.26
CA SER A 2 -8.61 31.60 17.54
C SER A 2 -10.13 31.46 17.78
N ILE A 3 -10.82 30.71 16.91
CA ILE A 3 -12.26 30.43 17.09
C ILE A 3 -12.40 29.27 18.05
N ASN A 4 -13.00 29.53 19.20
CA ASN A 4 -13.23 28.53 20.25
C ASN A 4 -14.29 27.51 19.78
N ARG A 5 -13.93 26.22 19.74
CA ARG A 5 -14.78 25.09 19.31
C ARG A 5 -16.16 25.03 19.99
N ARG A 6 -16.27 25.48 21.23
CA ARG A 6 -17.56 25.52 21.95
C ARG A 6 -18.57 26.51 21.40
N LYS A 7 -18.13 27.61 20.76
CA LYS A 7 -19.03 28.59 20.13
C LYS A 7 -19.52 28.16 18.74
N PHE A 8 -18.83 27.24 18.07
CA PHE A 8 -19.24 26.70 16.78
C PHE A 8 -20.43 25.74 16.93
N VAL A 9 -20.39 24.87 17.93
CA VAL A 9 -21.47 23.87 18.19
C VAL A 9 -22.76 24.54 18.66
N SER A 10 -22.69 25.63 19.43
CA SER A 10 -23.90 26.33 19.92
C SER A 10 -24.65 27.15 18.86
N ARG A 11 -23.97 27.53 17.77
CA ARG A 11 -24.61 28.23 16.63
C ARG A 11 -25.28 27.30 15.62
N SER A 12 -24.84 26.04 15.53
CA SER A 12 -25.45 25.04 14.65
C SER A 12 -26.76 24.47 15.20
N ALA A 13 -26.97 24.54 16.52
CA ALA A 13 -28.20 24.05 17.14
C ALA A 13 -29.36 25.08 17.15
N ALA A 14 -29.08 26.34 16.84
CA ALA A 14 -30.11 27.39 16.81
C ALA A 14 -30.78 27.59 15.44
N GLY A 15 -30.32 26.90 14.40
CA GLY A 15 -30.83 27.01 13.05
C GLY A 15 -31.94 26.03 12.62
N ALA A 16 -32.30 25.08 13.51
CA ALA A 16 -33.23 24.00 13.14
C ALA A 16 -34.64 24.10 13.83
N ALA A 17 -34.92 25.20 14.56
CA ALA A 17 -36.16 25.32 15.32
C ALA A 17 -37.17 26.35 14.79
N GLY A 18 -37.11 26.74 13.55
CA GLY A 18 -37.87 27.87 13.01
C GLY A 18 -38.68 27.65 11.74
N ILE A 19 -39.30 26.49 11.51
CA ILE A 19 -40.35 26.33 10.49
C ILE A 19 -41.33 25.25 10.95
N LEU A 20 -42.30 25.59 11.78
CA LEU A 20 -43.55 24.86 11.96
C LEU A 20 -44.55 25.70 12.74
N MET A 21 -45.21 26.65 12.06
CA MET A 21 -46.48 27.20 12.46
C MET A 21 -47.31 27.55 11.21
N GLY A 22 -48.43 26.86 11.08
CA GLY A 22 -49.59 27.41 10.37
C GLY A 22 -50.04 26.73 9.09
N SER A 23 -50.87 25.71 9.17
CA SER A 23 -52.17 25.68 8.49
C SER A 23 -52.91 24.41 8.89
N GLY A 24 -54.07 24.59 9.50
CA GLY A 24 -54.94 23.49 9.92
C GLY A 24 -55.63 22.82 8.75
N LEU A 25 -55.75 21.50 8.82
CA LEU A 25 -56.73 20.70 8.12
C LEU A 25 -57.24 19.60 9.07
N LYS A 26 -58.58 19.54 9.14
CA LYS A 26 -59.37 18.63 9.96
C LYS A 26 -59.21 17.18 9.51
N GLY A 27 -59.13 16.33 10.48
CA GLY A 27 -59.52 14.94 10.62
C GLY A 27 -59.67 14.06 9.38
N ILE A 28 -58.73 13.09 9.29
CA ILE A 28 -59.02 11.76 8.74
C ILE A 28 -58.47 10.76 9.72
N SER A 29 -59.34 9.88 10.24
CA SER A 29 -59.05 8.79 11.14
C SER A 29 -58.07 7.80 10.51
N ALA A 30 -57.04 7.45 11.24
CA ALA A 30 -56.08 6.44 10.88
C ALA A 30 -56.67 5.02 10.92
N PRO A 31 -56.42 4.18 9.93
CA PRO A 31 -56.56 2.74 10.11
C PRO A 31 -55.28 2.19 10.76
N GLY A 32 -55.45 1.12 11.49
CA GLY A 32 -54.63 0.45 12.45
C GLY A 32 -53.15 0.32 12.17
N ARG A 33 -52.43 0.37 13.24
CA ARG A 33 -51.07 -0.15 13.37
C ARG A 33 -51.00 -1.62 12.96
N ALA A 34 -50.35 -1.86 11.87
CA ALA A 34 -49.66 -3.11 11.58
C ALA A 34 -48.53 -2.75 10.62
N GLU A 35 -47.34 -3.16 10.97
CA GLU A 35 -46.07 -3.05 10.20
C GLU A 35 -44.98 -2.15 10.80
N GLU A 36 -44.63 -2.49 12.03
CA GLU A 36 -43.27 -2.21 12.53
C GLU A 36 -42.53 -3.53 12.68
N GLU A 37 -42.18 -4.18 11.55
CA GLU A 37 -41.24 -5.31 11.57
C GLU A 37 -40.59 -5.58 10.20
N GLN A 38 -39.92 -4.62 9.61
CA GLN A 38 -39.04 -4.91 8.46
C GLN A 38 -37.76 -4.05 8.38
N GLY A 39 -37.51 -3.17 9.35
CA GLY A 39 -36.28 -2.35 9.38
C GLY A 39 -35.08 -2.99 10.08
N GLY A 40 -35.26 -4.13 10.78
CA GLY A 40 -34.22 -4.70 11.65
C GLY A 40 -33.24 -5.67 11.01
N ALA A 41 -33.51 -6.16 9.80
CA ALA A 41 -32.71 -7.25 9.21
C ALA A 41 -31.43 -6.79 8.48
N LEU A 42 -31.33 -5.53 8.12
CA LEU A 42 -30.19 -5.02 7.34
C LEU A 42 -28.90 -4.84 8.16
N PHE A 43 -28.97 -4.88 9.48
CA PHE A 43 -27.82 -4.72 10.38
C PHE A 43 -27.65 -5.82 11.44
N ALA A 44 -28.39 -6.91 11.33
CA ALA A 44 -28.17 -8.07 12.17
C ALA A 44 -26.84 -8.70 11.81
N ARG A 45 -25.78 -8.34 12.54
CA ARG A 45 -24.51 -9.06 12.47
C ARG A 45 -24.80 -10.54 12.77
N PRO A 46 -24.29 -11.48 11.97
CA PRO A 46 -24.38 -12.89 12.33
C PRO A 46 -23.77 -13.03 13.75
N ALA A 47 -24.51 -13.62 14.66
CA ALA A 47 -24.28 -13.66 16.11
C ALA A 47 -22.93 -14.28 16.56
N LYS A 48 -21.99 -14.56 15.63
CA LYS A 48 -20.72 -15.23 15.89
C LYS A 48 -19.57 -14.76 14.96
N TYR A 49 -19.62 -13.57 14.36
CA TYR A 49 -18.49 -13.07 13.56
C TYR A 49 -17.42 -12.50 14.48
N ASP A 50 -16.31 -13.21 14.61
CA ASP A 50 -15.13 -12.78 15.35
C ASP A 50 -14.08 -12.24 14.35
N LEU A 51 -14.02 -10.92 14.23
CA LEU A 51 -13.09 -10.24 13.30
C LEU A 51 -11.64 -10.59 13.60
N MET A 52 -11.24 -10.66 14.87
CA MET A 52 -9.84 -10.94 15.22
C MET A 52 -9.47 -12.38 14.89
N LYS A 53 -10.39 -13.32 15.04
CA LYS A 53 -10.19 -14.70 14.57
C LYS A 53 -9.98 -14.75 13.06
N GLU A 54 -10.74 -13.97 12.31
CA GLU A 54 -10.57 -13.89 10.85
C GLU A 54 -9.24 -13.23 10.47
N VAL A 55 -8.84 -12.14 11.15
CA VAL A 55 -7.53 -11.50 10.98
C VAL A 55 -6.40 -12.50 11.23
N MET A 56 -6.45 -13.27 12.31
CA MET A 56 -5.38 -14.19 12.72
C MET A 56 -5.33 -15.48 11.90
N LYS A 57 -6.33 -15.75 11.06
CA LYS A 57 -6.43 -16.97 10.23
C LYS A 57 -5.32 -17.08 9.19
N TYR A 58 -4.82 -15.95 8.70
CA TYR A 58 -3.87 -15.89 7.60
C TYR A 58 -2.48 -15.51 8.08
N ARG A 59 -1.47 -16.25 7.62
CA ARG A 59 -0.07 -15.80 7.66
C ARG A 59 0.06 -14.54 6.81
N LYS A 60 0.93 -13.61 7.18
CA LYS A 60 1.09 -12.35 6.45
C LYS A 60 2.56 -11.96 6.33
N ILE A 61 2.97 -11.61 5.11
CA ILE A 61 4.19 -10.85 4.85
C ILE A 61 3.75 -9.46 4.42
N ASP A 62 4.06 -8.46 5.22
CA ASP A 62 3.88 -7.07 4.83
C ASP A 62 5.05 -6.67 3.93
N THR A 63 4.75 -6.49 2.64
CA THR A 63 5.79 -6.29 1.62
C THR A 63 6.22 -4.84 1.46
N HIS A 64 5.57 -3.92 2.19
CA HIS A 64 5.84 -2.49 2.13
C HIS A 64 5.62 -1.86 3.51
N ALA A 65 6.68 -1.65 4.23
CA ALA A 65 6.67 -0.90 5.49
C ALA A 65 7.92 0.00 5.59
N HIS A 66 7.79 1.06 6.36
CA HIS A 66 8.87 2.04 6.53
C HIS A 66 9.32 2.13 7.98
N ILE A 67 10.63 2.22 8.16
CA ILE A 67 11.23 2.56 9.45
C ILE A 67 11.29 4.08 9.61
N TYR A 68 10.89 4.58 10.77
CA TYR A 68 10.96 6.01 11.10
C TYR A 68 12.23 6.37 11.87
N PHE A 69 12.56 7.66 11.95
CA PHE A 69 13.68 8.19 12.75
C PHE A 69 13.36 8.30 14.26
N THR A 70 12.33 7.64 14.73
CA THR A 70 11.98 7.64 16.15
C THR A 70 12.79 6.58 16.90
N GLU A 71 13.13 6.83 18.15
CA GLU A 71 13.90 5.92 18.99
C GLU A 71 13.23 4.55 19.14
N ASN A 72 11.89 4.52 19.17
CA ASN A 72 11.10 3.32 19.36
C ASN A 72 10.78 2.56 18.08
N SER A 73 11.06 3.13 16.90
CA SER A 73 10.94 2.41 15.64
C SER A 73 12.15 1.46 15.47
N PRO A 74 12.00 0.23 15.03
CA PRO A 74 10.80 -0.46 14.54
C PRO A 74 9.96 -1.17 15.61
N ARG A 75 10.27 -1.06 16.91
CA ARG A 75 9.57 -1.82 17.96
C ARG A 75 8.06 -1.60 17.93
N GLU A 76 7.62 -0.35 17.83
CA GLU A 76 6.19 -0.02 17.75
C GLU A 76 5.51 -0.67 16.53
N GLN A 77 6.19 -0.69 15.38
CA GLN A 77 5.67 -1.34 14.16
C GLN A 77 5.51 -2.85 14.36
N LEU A 78 6.48 -3.48 15.02
CA LEU A 78 6.42 -4.90 15.33
C LEU A 78 5.27 -5.23 16.30
N ASP A 79 5.06 -4.39 17.31
CA ASP A 79 3.96 -4.55 18.27
C ASP A 79 2.59 -4.47 17.58
N TYR A 80 2.41 -3.55 16.64
CA TYR A 80 1.21 -3.48 15.80
C TYR A 80 1.06 -4.69 14.90
N GLY A 81 2.15 -5.06 14.20
CA GLY A 81 2.16 -6.23 13.33
C GLY A 81 1.81 -7.52 14.07
N GLU A 82 2.33 -7.70 15.27
CA GLU A 82 2.07 -8.87 16.10
C GLU A 82 0.59 -9.02 16.48
N ARG A 83 -0.04 -7.91 16.90
CA ARG A 83 -1.48 -7.88 17.21
C ARG A 83 -2.36 -8.22 16.02
N LEU A 84 -1.86 -8.05 14.79
CA LEU A 84 -2.59 -8.28 13.55
C LEU A 84 -2.12 -9.55 12.81
N GLY A 85 -1.26 -10.35 13.43
CA GLY A 85 -0.76 -11.59 12.85
C GLY A 85 0.16 -11.39 11.63
N ILE A 86 0.84 -10.24 11.55
CA ILE A 86 1.87 -10.00 10.54
C ILE A 86 3.13 -10.70 11.00
N GLU A 87 3.56 -11.67 10.23
CA GLU A 87 4.68 -12.55 10.56
C GLU A 87 6.02 -11.90 10.23
N LYS A 88 6.12 -11.35 9.03
CA LYS A 88 7.30 -10.63 8.54
C LYS A 88 6.91 -9.27 7.98
N GLN A 89 7.82 -8.30 8.12
CA GLN A 89 7.70 -7.00 7.49
C GLN A 89 8.95 -6.71 6.65
N VAL A 90 8.76 -6.39 5.38
CA VAL A 90 9.81 -5.84 4.51
C VAL A 90 9.89 -4.36 4.80
N ILE A 91 10.97 -3.95 5.44
CA ILE A 91 11.16 -2.56 5.87
C ILE A 91 12.27 -1.86 5.09
N SER A 92 12.04 -0.59 4.80
CA SER A 92 13.06 0.31 4.28
C SER A 92 12.90 1.70 4.90
N ARG A 93 13.92 2.53 4.77
CA ARG A 93 13.78 3.97 4.96
C ARG A 93 13.83 4.62 3.60
N TYR A 94 12.66 4.98 3.03
CA TYR A 94 12.59 5.58 1.69
C TYR A 94 13.42 6.89 1.62
N LEU A 95 14.09 7.09 0.50
CA LEU A 95 15.02 8.21 0.29
C LEU A 95 14.27 9.48 -0.10
N SER A 96 13.68 10.16 0.89
CA SER A 96 12.87 11.37 0.71
C SER A 96 13.67 12.66 0.62
N VAL A 97 15.00 12.60 0.75
CA VAL A 97 15.86 13.78 0.69
C VAL A 97 16.44 13.99 -0.70
N MET A 98 16.58 15.25 -1.11
CA MET A 98 17.24 15.63 -2.34
C MET A 98 18.58 16.30 -2.01
N PRO A 99 19.64 16.04 -2.77
CA PRO A 99 19.72 15.21 -3.98
C PRO A 99 19.86 13.70 -3.75
N GLY A 100 19.80 13.19 -2.54
CA GLY A 100 19.96 11.78 -2.22
C GLY A 100 21.38 11.28 -2.48
N THR A 101 22.37 11.91 -1.85
CA THR A 101 23.81 11.57 -2.04
C THR A 101 24.15 10.16 -1.53
N PRO A 102 25.31 9.60 -1.94
CA PRO A 102 25.75 8.30 -1.44
C PRO A 102 25.80 8.22 0.09
N GLU A 103 26.21 9.28 0.77
CA GLU A 103 26.24 9.35 2.22
C GLU A 103 24.81 9.28 2.80
N GLN A 104 23.85 9.96 2.15
CA GLN A 104 22.47 9.98 2.58
C GLN A 104 21.81 8.61 2.43
N PHE A 105 21.90 7.97 1.25
CA PHE A 105 21.27 6.66 1.09
C PHE A 105 21.99 5.58 1.94
N ARG A 106 23.30 5.65 2.15
CA ARG A 106 24.01 4.75 3.08
C ARG A 106 23.51 4.91 4.50
N ALA A 107 23.37 6.15 4.99
CA ALA A 107 22.83 6.41 6.31
C ALA A 107 21.43 5.84 6.51
N TYR A 108 20.57 5.91 5.48
CA TYR A 108 19.22 5.34 5.51
C TYR A 108 19.25 3.81 5.52
N ASN A 109 20.12 3.22 4.71
CA ASN A 109 20.31 1.76 4.71
C ASN A 109 20.89 1.26 6.04
N ASP A 110 21.76 2.02 6.69
CA ASP A 110 22.32 1.67 8.01
C ASP A 110 21.22 1.57 9.09
N LEU A 111 20.17 2.41 9.04
CA LEU A 111 19.02 2.28 9.92
C LEU A 111 18.32 0.93 9.71
N THR A 112 18.08 0.56 8.45
CA THR A 112 17.45 -0.71 8.09
C THR A 112 18.32 -1.90 8.49
N ILE A 113 19.65 -1.83 8.24
CA ILE A 113 20.60 -2.89 8.66
C ILE A 113 20.58 -3.07 10.18
N LYS A 114 20.57 -1.96 10.93
CA LYS A 114 20.46 -2.02 12.40
C LYS A 114 19.17 -2.69 12.86
N ALA A 115 18.06 -2.39 12.20
CA ALA A 115 16.76 -2.96 12.54
C ALA A 115 16.68 -4.46 12.26
N ILE A 116 17.09 -4.94 11.08
CA ILE A 116 17.06 -6.36 10.74
C ILE A 116 18.02 -7.19 11.60
N LYS A 117 19.16 -6.63 11.98
CA LYS A 117 20.07 -7.29 12.94
C LYS A 117 19.47 -7.42 14.35
N LYS A 118 18.64 -6.47 14.74
CA LYS A 118 17.97 -6.48 16.05
C LYS A 118 16.77 -7.43 16.08
N TYR A 119 16.06 -7.57 14.96
CA TYR A 119 14.83 -8.36 14.85
C TYR A 119 14.84 -9.28 13.60
N PRO A 120 15.82 -10.20 13.49
CA PRO A 120 16.01 -11.01 12.27
C PRO A 120 14.84 -11.94 11.97
N ASP A 121 14.13 -12.38 13.00
CA ASP A 121 12.98 -13.28 12.84
C ASP A 121 11.69 -12.56 12.39
N ARG A 122 11.69 -11.22 12.37
CA ARG A 122 10.49 -10.43 12.08
C ARG A 122 10.66 -9.46 10.92
N LEU A 123 11.89 -9.03 10.64
CA LEU A 123 12.17 -7.99 9.66
C LEU A 123 13.00 -8.52 8.50
N LEU A 124 12.60 -8.13 7.30
CA LEU A 124 13.34 -8.28 6.05
C LEU A 124 13.75 -6.90 5.59
N GLY A 125 15.03 -6.72 5.24
CA GLY A 125 15.56 -5.39 4.89
C GLY A 125 15.46 -5.07 3.41
N GLY A 126 14.92 -3.92 3.08
CA GLY A 126 14.98 -3.30 1.77
C GLY A 126 15.95 -2.11 1.76
N PHE A 127 16.81 -2.01 0.76
CA PHE A 127 17.76 -0.90 0.61
C PHE A 127 17.24 0.17 -0.35
N VAL A 128 17.72 1.40 -0.18
CA VAL A 128 17.42 2.53 -1.04
C VAL A 128 18.67 3.04 -1.74
N LEU A 129 18.52 3.56 -2.95
CA LEU A 129 19.58 3.97 -3.86
C LEU A 129 19.19 5.25 -4.60
N ASN A 130 20.19 5.87 -5.21
CA ASN A 130 19.96 6.94 -6.18
C ASN A 130 20.69 6.65 -7.48
N PRO A 131 19.99 6.44 -8.61
CA PRO A 131 20.58 6.09 -9.89
C PRO A 131 21.47 7.18 -10.50
N ALA A 132 21.40 8.41 -9.99
CA ALA A 132 22.35 9.47 -10.38
C ALA A 132 23.80 9.16 -9.94
N TYR A 133 23.96 8.29 -8.95
CA TYR A 133 25.25 7.83 -8.42
C TYR A 133 25.44 6.33 -8.71
N LYS A 134 25.55 6.02 -10.03
CA LYS A 134 25.58 4.63 -10.53
C LYS A 134 26.60 3.75 -9.81
N LYS A 135 27.86 4.20 -9.72
CA LYS A 135 28.96 3.43 -9.12
C LYS A 135 28.67 3.11 -7.67
N GLU A 136 28.37 4.15 -6.90
CA GLU A 136 28.12 4.07 -5.46
C GLU A 136 26.85 3.24 -5.18
N SER A 137 25.83 3.32 -6.03
CA SER A 137 24.63 2.51 -5.93
C SER A 137 24.91 1.02 -6.13
N LEU A 138 25.74 0.67 -7.12
CA LEU A 138 26.14 -0.73 -7.37
C LEU A 138 27.01 -1.30 -6.23
N GLU A 139 27.91 -0.49 -5.67
CA GLU A 139 28.69 -0.86 -4.49
C GLU A 139 27.78 -1.06 -3.25
N GLU A 140 26.78 -0.19 -3.12
CA GLU A 140 25.84 -0.25 -2.00
C GLU A 140 24.94 -1.48 -2.06
N ILE A 141 24.48 -1.91 -3.25
CA ILE A 141 23.78 -3.18 -3.43
C ILE A 141 24.58 -4.31 -2.78
N LYS A 142 25.88 -4.41 -3.12
CA LYS A 142 26.73 -5.46 -2.55
C LYS A 142 26.78 -5.35 -1.02
N ARG A 143 27.04 -4.15 -0.50
CA ARG A 143 27.14 -3.92 0.96
C ARG A 143 25.86 -4.32 1.69
N CYS A 144 24.71 -3.95 1.15
CA CYS A 144 23.40 -4.25 1.73
C CYS A 144 23.10 -5.76 1.70
N MET A 145 23.47 -6.43 0.62
CA MET A 145 23.33 -7.89 0.53
C MET A 145 24.23 -8.60 1.55
N ASP A 146 25.49 -8.19 1.66
CA ASP A 146 26.44 -8.74 2.66
C ASP A 146 25.92 -8.54 4.10
N ALA A 147 25.08 -7.51 4.30
CA ALA A 147 24.42 -7.24 5.58
C ALA A 147 23.09 -8.00 5.79
N GLY A 148 22.63 -8.81 4.82
CA GLY A 148 21.44 -9.64 4.92
C GLY A 148 20.15 -8.99 4.38
N MET A 149 20.23 -7.89 3.64
CA MET A 149 19.06 -7.31 2.98
C MET A 149 18.61 -8.15 1.78
N ILE A 150 17.31 -8.13 1.47
CA ILE A 150 16.71 -9.04 0.48
C ILE A 150 16.50 -8.44 -0.92
N GLY A 151 16.57 -7.12 -1.05
CA GLY A 151 16.32 -6.41 -2.31
C GLY A 151 16.20 -4.92 -2.08
N PRO A 152 15.84 -4.15 -3.11
CA PRO A 152 15.49 -2.76 -2.91
C PRO A 152 14.23 -2.65 -2.05
N GLY A 153 14.22 -1.66 -1.19
CA GLY A 153 13.02 -1.10 -0.61
C GLY A 153 12.34 -0.17 -1.62
N GLU A 154 11.44 0.67 -1.15
CA GLU A 154 10.77 1.61 -2.03
C GLU A 154 11.77 2.59 -2.66
N LEU A 155 12.01 2.46 -3.97
CA LEU A 155 12.74 3.45 -4.76
C LEU A 155 11.83 4.66 -4.98
N TYR A 156 12.24 5.83 -4.52
CA TYR A 156 11.32 6.94 -4.27
C TYR A 156 11.90 8.27 -4.79
N TYR A 157 11.14 9.00 -5.57
CA TYR A 157 11.35 10.39 -6.02
C TYR A 157 12.68 10.78 -6.68
N GLN A 158 13.60 9.87 -6.86
CA GLN A 158 14.90 10.26 -7.46
C GLN A 158 14.72 10.51 -8.97
N VAL A 159 14.18 9.54 -9.66
CA VAL A 159 13.72 9.60 -11.05
C VAL A 159 12.70 8.49 -11.28
N LYS A 160 11.98 8.54 -12.39
CA LYS A 160 11.04 7.49 -12.80
C LYS A 160 11.75 6.15 -13.01
N ILE A 161 11.07 5.04 -12.73
CA ILE A 161 11.64 3.69 -12.79
C ILE A 161 12.17 3.33 -14.20
N ASN A 162 11.61 3.90 -15.26
CA ASN A 162 12.04 3.69 -16.63
C ASN A 162 13.14 4.66 -17.13
N ASP A 163 13.65 5.53 -16.25
CA ASP A 163 14.77 6.41 -16.60
C ASP A 163 16.03 5.57 -16.88
N PRO A 164 16.77 5.84 -17.97
CA PRO A 164 17.96 5.07 -18.33
C PRO A 164 19.05 4.98 -17.25
N ARG A 165 19.07 5.91 -16.30
CA ARG A 165 19.99 5.85 -15.17
C ARG A 165 19.74 4.64 -14.26
N TYR A 166 18.50 4.11 -14.21
CA TYR A 166 18.18 2.89 -13.49
C TYR A 166 18.63 1.61 -14.21
N TYR A 167 18.82 1.59 -15.54
CA TYR A 167 19.07 0.35 -16.27
C TYR A 167 20.20 -0.50 -15.69
N PRO A 168 21.41 0.04 -15.42
CA PRO A 168 22.48 -0.78 -14.85
C PRO A 168 22.17 -1.32 -13.45
N ILE A 169 21.34 -0.61 -12.69
CA ILE A 169 20.89 -1.04 -11.35
C ILE A 169 19.86 -2.16 -11.51
N ILE A 170 18.87 -1.97 -12.39
CA ILE A 170 17.83 -2.97 -12.70
C ILE A 170 18.47 -4.28 -13.20
N GLU A 171 19.40 -4.20 -14.15
CA GLU A 171 20.14 -5.36 -14.65
C GLU A 171 20.84 -6.11 -13.50
N LYS A 172 21.49 -5.38 -12.61
CA LYS A 172 22.12 -5.98 -11.42
C LYS A 172 21.10 -6.63 -10.48
N LEU A 173 19.93 -6.03 -10.27
CA LEU A 173 18.88 -6.59 -9.43
C LEU A 173 18.25 -7.85 -10.05
N ILE A 174 18.10 -7.88 -11.36
CA ILE A 174 17.65 -9.03 -12.13
C ILE A 174 18.63 -10.20 -12.00
N ASP A 175 19.92 -9.96 -12.20
CA ASP A 175 20.98 -10.97 -12.02
C ASP A 175 20.93 -11.59 -10.61
N LEU A 176 20.58 -10.79 -9.62
CA LEU A 176 20.42 -11.19 -8.23
C LEU A 176 19.05 -11.77 -7.91
N LYS A 177 18.15 -11.88 -8.90
CA LYS A 177 16.77 -12.37 -8.77
C LYS A 177 15.99 -11.65 -7.65
N MET A 178 16.12 -10.32 -7.61
CA MET A 178 15.43 -9.47 -6.63
C MET A 178 14.13 -8.92 -7.18
N ILE A 179 13.18 -8.69 -6.28
CA ILE A 179 11.97 -7.92 -6.59
C ILE A 179 12.36 -6.44 -6.63
N ILE A 180 12.05 -5.77 -7.74
CA ILE A 180 12.39 -4.36 -7.97
C ILE A 180 11.18 -3.52 -7.56
N PHE A 181 11.28 -2.90 -6.40
CA PHE A 181 10.19 -2.19 -5.76
C PHE A 181 10.35 -0.68 -5.93
N SER A 182 9.33 -0.01 -6.45
CA SER A 182 9.36 1.44 -6.64
C SER A 182 8.03 2.10 -6.29
N HIS A 183 8.14 3.29 -5.70
CA HIS A 183 7.01 4.20 -5.52
C HIS A 183 6.33 4.50 -6.85
N ALA A 184 5.01 4.54 -6.82
CA ALA A 184 4.22 4.84 -8.00
C ALA A 184 2.90 5.51 -7.63
N GLU A 185 2.39 6.32 -8.53
CA GLU A 185 1.09 6.96 -8.41
C GLU A 185 0.30 6.90 -9.70
N CYS A 186 -1.01 6.93 -9.58
CA CYS A 186 -1.91 7.07 -10.71
C CYS A 186 -3.04 8.01 -10.34
N GLN A 187 -2.94 9.26 -10.80
CA GLN A 187 -4.00 10.25 -10.61
C GLN A 187 -4.47 10.75 -11.97
N LEU A 188 -5.73 10.43 -12.29
CA LEU A 188 -6.45 11.01 -13.40
C LEU A 188 -7.35 12.15 -12.86
N GLY A 189 -7.58 13.17 -13.65
CA GLY A 189 -8.54 14.22 -13.32
C GLY A 189 -9.98 13.81 -13.60
N VAL A 190 -10.90 14.69 -13.29
CA VAL A 190 -12.33 14.52 -13.62
C VAL A 190 -12.49 14.20 -15.11
N GLY A 191 -13.22 13.13 -15.42
CA GLY A 191 -13.43 12.66 -16.79
C GLY A 191 -12.28 11.83 -17.37
N GLY A 192 -11.37 11.31 -16.52
CA GLY A 192 -10.28 10.44 -16.95
C GLY A 192 -9.05 11.17 -17.50
N TYR A 193 -8.98 12.47 -17.35
CA TYR A 193 -7.80 13.25 -17.71
C TYR A 193 -6.79 13.28 -16.57
N ARG A 194 -5.51 13.12 -16.89
CA ARG A 194 -4.47 13.32 -15.89
C ARG A 194 -4.57 14.71 -15.27
N MET A 195 -4.48 14.75 -13.96
CA MET A 195 -4.46 16.01 -13.22
C MET A 195 -3.19 16.79 -13.55
N LYS A 196 -3.25 17.59 -14.61
CA LYS A 196 -2.14 18.48 -15.01
C LYS A 196 -1.98 19.69 -14.11
N TYR A 197 -2.98 19.98 -13.26
CA TYR A 197 -3.18 21.36 -12.79
C TYR A 197 -3.01 21.59 -11.29
N ASN A 198 -2.96 20.58 -10.48
CA ASN A 198 -2.78 20.78 -9.04
C ASN A 198 -1.32 20.76 -8.60
N GLY A 199 -0.43 21.22 -9.50
CA GLY A 199 0.98 21.31 -9.18
C GLY A 199 1.46 19.96 -8.67
N TYR A 200 1.34 18.92 -9.50
CA TYR A 200 1.97 17.62 -9.24
C TYR A 200 3.42 17.91 -8.85
N LYS A 201 3.67 17.86 -7.55
CA LYS A 201 4.93 18.35 -6.97
C LYS A 201 6.08 17.38 -7.19
N GLU A 202 5.80 16.24 -7.81
CA GLU A 202 6.70 15.10 -7.87
C GLU A 202 6.86 14.56 -9.29
N PRO A 203 7.54 15.32 -10.17
CA PRO A 203 7.69 14.99 -11.59
C PRO A 203 8.45 13.67 -11.82
N ASN A 204 9.14 13.20 -10.80
CA ASN A 204 9.95 11.97 -10.83
C ASN A 204 9.19 10.73 -10.35
N THR A 205 7.94 10.88 -9.90
CA THR A 205 7.11 9.74 -9.51
C THR A 205 6.75 8.90 -10.73
N SER A 206 6.95 7.59 -10.60
CA SER A 206 6.58 6.62 -11.63
C SER A 206 5.05 6.47 -11.72
N ILE A 207 4.57 6.20 -12.90
CA ILE A 207 3.17 6.00 -13.23
C ILE A 207 2.99 4.65 -13.93
N PRO A 208 1.78 4.12 -14.11
CA PRO A 208 1.58 2.80 -14.72
C PRO A 208 2.29 2.61 -16.06
N GLU A 209 2.32 3.64 -16.91
CA GLU A 209 2.99 3.58 -18.22
C GLU A 209 4.51 3.43 -18.10
N ASP A 210 5.12 4.02 -17.07
CA ASP A 210 6.56 3.86 -16.82
C ASP A 210 6.88 2.41 -16.43
N PHE A 211 5.97 1.74 -15.71
CA PHE A 211 6.09 0.32 -15.37
C PHE A 211 5.84 -0.59 -16.57
N VAL A 212 4.91 -0.26 -17.44
CA VAL A 212 4.70 -1.00 -18.71
C VAL A 212 5.95 -0.92 -19.60
N ASP A 213 6.57 0.26 -19.70
CA ASP A 213 7.79 0.46 -20.48
C ASP A 213 8.96 -0.35 -19.93
N ILE A 214 9.22 -0.25 -18.62
CA ILE A 214 10.36 -0.97 -18.01
C ILE A 214 10.13 -2.49 -17.97
N ALA A 215 8.91 -2.95 -17.75
CA ALA A 215 8.56 -4.36 -17.75
C ALA A 215 8.70 -5.00 -19.13
N LYS A 216 8.37 -4.25 -20.18
CA LYS A 216 8.58 -4.67 -21.56
C LYS A 216 10.06 -4.72 -21.95
N ARG A 217 10.85 -3.78 -21.42
CA ARG A 217 12.31 -3.74 -21.65
C ARG A 217 13.03 -4.91 -20.98
N TYR A 218 12.58 -5.31 -19.78
CA TYR A 218 13.17 -6.36 -18.97
C TYR A 218 12.10 -7.40 -18.60
N PRO A 219 11.70 -8.27 -19.53
CA PRO A 219 10.62 -9.24 -19.30
C PRO A 219 10.98 -10.29 -18.22
N GLU A 220 12.27 -10.50 -17.95
CA GLU A 220 12.77 -11.35 -16.87
C GLU A 220 12.77 -10.67 -15.49
N GLY A 221 12.61 -9.36 -15.44
CA GLY A 221 12.55 -8.58 -14.21
C GLY A 221 11.25 -8.82 -13.45
N ILE A 222 11.29 -8.70 -12.13
CA ILE A 222 10.12 -8.78 -11.24
C ILE A 222 9.94 -7.40 -10.66
N PHE A 223 8.87 -6.71 -11.04
CA PHE A 223 8.62 -5.33 -10.61
C PHE A 223 7.46 -5.27 -9.64
N GLN A 224 7.64 -4.59 -8.51
CA GLN A 224 6.57 -4.27 -7.56
C GLN A 224 6.17 -2.81 -7.73
N TYR A 225 4.93 -2.60 -8.14
CA TYR A 225 4.25 -1.31 -8.19
C TYR A 225 3.70 -0.99 -6.80
N ALA A 226 4.21 0.08 -6.17
CA ALA A 226 3.71 0.53 -4.88
C ALA A 226 2.32 1.14 -5.02
N HIS A 227 1.48 0.88 -4.02
CA HIS A 227 0.16 1.48 -3.85
C HIS A 227 -0.85 1.14 -4.95
N ILE A 228 -1.80 0.30 -4.67
CA ILE A 228 -2.88 0.02 -5.60
C ILE A 228 -3.63 1.31 -5.97
N GLY A 229 -3.41 1.79 -7.19
CA GLY A 229 -3.97 3.02 -7.69
C GLY A 229 -3.34 4.32 -7.19
N GLY A 230 -2.27 4.27 -6.35
CA GLY A 230 -1.48 5.44 -5.97
C GLY A 230 -2.29 6.65 -5.50
N GLY A 231 -3.31 6.45 -4.67
CA GLY A 231 -4.17 7.52 -4.18
C GLY A 231 -5.26 7.99 -5.14
N GLY A 232 -5.44 7.35 -6.30
CA GLY A 232 -6.41 7.78 -7.30
C GLY A 232 -7.00 6.64 -8.12
N ASP A 233 -6.63 6.56 -9.37
CA ASP A 233 -7.32 5.80 -10.42
C ASP A 233 -6.84 4.35 -10.50
N TRP A 234 -7.16 3.57 -9.52
CA TRP A 234 -6.79 2.16 -9.39
C TRP A 234 -7.34 1.29 -10.54
N GLU A 235 -8.51 1.59 -11.10
CA GLU A 235 -9.04 0.88 -12.26
C GLU A 235 -8.17 1.08 -13.49
N TYR A 236 -7.77 2.32 -13.76
CA TYR A 236 -6.87 2.63 -14.85
C TYR A 236 -5.53 1.92 -14.68
N MET A 237 -4.95 1.97 -13.48
CA MET A 237 -3.70 1.29 -13.16
C MET A 237 -3.80 -0.21 -13.44
N CYS A 238 -4.84 -0.90 -12.96
CA CYS A 238 -5.04 -2.32 -13.20
C CYS A 238 -5.14 -2.63 -14.69
N LYS A 239 -5.94 -1.86 -15.45
CA LYS A 239 -6.09 -2.04 -16.90
C LYS A 239 -4.78 -1.80 -17.66
N MET A 240 -4.01 -0.79 -17.27
CA MET A 240 -2.70 -0.51 -17.89
C MET A 240 -1.68 -1.62 -17.65
N LEU A 241 -1.69 -2.24 -16.47
CA LEU A 241 -0.75 -3.28 -16.10
C LEU A 241 -1.21 -4.70 -16.50
N ALA A 242 -2.40 -4.85 -17.09
CA ALA A 242 -2.98 -6.16 -17.41
C ALA A 242 -2.02 -7.03 -18.24
N ASP A 243 -1.45 -6.46 -19.30
CA ASP A 243 -0.55 -7.15 -20.25
C ASP A 243 0.94 -7.15 -19.82
N SER A 244 1.23 -6.78 -18.59
CA SER A 244 2.59 -6.77 -18.03
C SER A 244 2.72 -7.83 -16.91
N PRO A 245 2.84 -9.13 -17.23
CA PRO A 245 2.73 -10.22 -16.25
C PRO A 245 3.85 -10.24 -15.20
N ASN A 246 4.93 -9.53 -15.43
CA ASN A 246 6.07 -9.37 -14.53
C ASN A 246 5.97 -8.12 -13.64
N VAL A 247 4.84 -7.39 -13.68
CA VAL A 247 4.51 -6.31 -12.73
C VAL A 247 3.51 -6.82 -11.71
N TYR A 248 3.85 -6.75 -10.47
CA TYR A 248 3.05 -7.10 -9.29
C TYR A 248 2.62 -5.82 -8.58
N VAL A 249 1.45 -5.82 -7.96
CA VAL A 249 0.89 -4.64 -7.30
C VAL A 249 0.75 -4.90 -5.81
N ASP A 250 1.24 -3.97 -5.02
CA ASP A 250 1.00 -4.02 -3.57
C ASP A 250 -0.32 -3.32 -3.18
N THR A 251 -0.95 -3.80 -2.13
CA THR A 251 -2.28 -3.35 -1.69
C THR A 251 -2.26 -2.16 -0.75
N SER A 252 -1.12 -1.51 -0.57
CA SER A 252 -0.98 -0.32 0.28
C SER A 252 -1.63 0.93 -0.34
N GLY A 253 -1.38 2.07 0.28
CA GLY A 253 -1.88 3.37 -0.19
C GLY A 253 -3.25 3.75 0.37
N SER A 254 -3.61 5.01 0.18
CA SER A 254 -4.79 5.64 0.80
C SER A 254 -6.12 5.31 0.12
N ASN A 255 -6.12 4.62 -1.01
CA ASN A 255 -7.34 4.26 -1.73
C ASN A 255 -8.14 3.19 -0.96
N ASN A 256 -9.43 3.46 -0.75
CA ASN A 256 -10.35 2.61 0.00
C ASN A 256 -11.64 2.30 -0.76
N SER A 257 -11.59 2.32 -2.09
CA SER A 257 -12.77 2.05 -2.93
C SER A 257 -13.28 0.63 -2.70
N GLU A 258 -14.59 0.47 -2.66
CA GLU A 258 -15.25 -0.83 -2.65
C GLU A 258 -14.85 -1.63 -3.91
N HIS A 259 -14.78 -2.94 -3.79
CA HIS A 259 -14.45 -3.87 -4.89
C HIS A 259 -13.06 -3.66 -5.54
N MET A 260 -12.22 -2.78 -5.01
CA MET A 260 -10.90 -2.50 -5.59
C MET A 260 -10.03 -3.77 -5.66
N ILE A 261 -10.01 -4.56 -4.60
CA ILE A 261 -9.22 -5.81 -4.54
C ILE A 261 -9.84 -6.88 -5.46
N ASP A 262 -11.17 -6.97 -5.52
CA ASP A 262 -11.88 -7.90 -6.40
C ASP A 262 -11.56 -7.62 -7.87
N PHE A 263 -11.67 -6.37 -8.28
CA PHE A 263 -11.34 -5.93 -9.63
C PHE A 263 -9.85 -6.15 -9.97
N ALA A 264 -8.96 -5.86 -9.04
CA ALA A 264 -7.54 -6.06 -9.26
C ALA A 264 -7.21 -7.55 -9.50
N VAL A 265 -7.85 -8.46 -8.76
CA VAL A 265 -7.71 -9.92 -8.99
C VAL A 265 -8.34 -10.34 -10.31
N GLU A 266 -9.49 -9.77 -10.68
CA GLU A 266 -10.13 -10.05 -11.96
C GLU A 266 -9.25 -9.64 -13.16
N VAL A 267 -8.65 -8.47 -13.10
CA VAL A 267 -7.89 -7.90 -14.24
C VAL A 267 -6.43 -8.37 -14.26
N LEU A 268 -5.77 -8.44 -13.12
CA LEU A 268 -4.34 -8.78 -13.01
C LEU A 268 -4.10 -10.28 -12.76
N GLY A 269 -5.08 -10.97 -12.18
CA GLY A 269 -4.92 -12.33 -11.68
C GLY A 269 -4.51 -12.38 -10.21
N GLU A 270 -4.90 -13.46 -9.53
CA GLU A 270 -4.73 -13.66 -8.09
C GLU A 270 -3.28 -13.79 -7.62
N ASP A 271 -2.35 -14.08 -8.55
CA ASP A 271 -0.93 -14.29 -8.25
C ASP A 271 -0.09 -13.00 -8.28
N ARG A 272 -0.70 -11.87 -8.69
CA ARG A 272 0.00 -10.61 -8.92
C ARG A 272 -0.24 -9.53 -7.86
N LEU A 273 -0.97 -9.84 -6.78
CA LEU A 273 -1.20 -8.93 -5.66
C LEU A 273 -0.38 -9.35 -4.44
N PHE A 274 0.17 -8.36 -3.73
CA PHE A 274 0.88 -8.52 -2.47
C PHE A 274 0.19 -7.73 -1.36
N PHE A 275 0.06 -8.34 -0.19
CA PHE A 275 -0.30 -7.60 1.01
C PHE A 275 0.82 -6.61 1.38
N ALA A 276 0.45 -5.36 1.55
CA ALA A 276 1.34 -4.29 1.93
C ALA A 276 0.61 -3.27 2.79
N SER A 277 1.28 -2.73 3.80
CA SER A 277 0.63 -1.78 4.71
C SER A 277 1.00 -0.33 4.46
N ASP A 278 2.22 -0.04 4.04
CA ASP A 278 2.80 1.31 4.09
C ASP A 278 2.54 1.95 5.47
N ASN A 279 2.70 1.14 6.53
CA ASN A 279 2.39 1.44 7.92
C ASN A 279 0.90 1.74 8.24
N SER A 280 -0.01 1.56 7.27
CA SER A 280 -1.47 1.65 7.46
C SER A 280 -2.09 0.28 7.67
N TYR A 281 -1.62 -0.44 8.68
CA TYR A 281 -1.87 -1.87 8.94
C TYR A 281 -3.34 -2.27 8.91
N HIS A 282 -4.19 -1.57 9.66
CA HIS A 282 -5.62 -1.88 9.79
C HIS A 282 -6.35 -1.74 8.46
N GLN A 283 -6.09 -0.63 7.75
CA GLN A 283 -6.69 -0.33 6.46
C GLN A 283 -6.34 -1.40 5.43
N SER A 284 -5.06 -1.76 5.34
CA SER A 284 -4.58 -2.70 4.34
C SER A 284 -5.07 -4.13 4.57
N ILE A 285 -5.13 -4.58 5.82
CA ILE A 285 -5.74 -5.86 6.17
C ILE A 285 -7.25 -5.83 5.89
N GLY A 286 -7.92 -4.74 6.28
CA GLY A 286 -9.36 -4.56 6.08
C GLY A 286 -9.77 -4.64 4.61
N LYS A 287 -9.03 -4.03 3.70
CA LYS A 287 -9.28 -4.09 2.25
C LYS A 287 -9.37 -5.53 1.74
N ILE A 288 -8.41 -6.39 2.14
CA ILE A 288 -8.34 -7.77 1.68
C ILE A 288 -9.41 -8.62 2.35
N LEU A 289 -9.64 -8.45 3.66
CA LEU A 289 -10.66 -9.23 4.38
C LEU A 289 -12.07 -8.91 3.92
N ALA A 290 -12.35 -7.65 3.58
CA ALA A 290 -13.66 -7.19 3.10
C ALA A 290 -13.95 -7.56 1.64
N SER A 291 -12.94 -8.00 0.87
CA SER A 291 -13.13 -8.44 -0.52
C SER A 291 -13.89 -9.77 -0.60
N ASN A 292 -14.47 -10.04 -1.80
CA ASN A 292 -15.14 -11.29 -2.11
C ASN A 292 -14.18 -12.44 -2.46
N LEU A 293 -12.88 -12.25 -2.25
CA LEU A 293 -11.89 -13.29 -2.51
C LEU A 293 -12.15 -14.53 -1.66
N THR A 294 -11.93 -15.70 -2.25
CA THR A 294 -11.92 -16.97 -1.54
C THR A 294 -10.80 -17.01 -0.49
N GLU A 295 -10.89 -17.91 0.48
CA GLU A 295 -9.83 -18.11 1.48
C GLU A 295 -8.48 -18.44 0.84
N ALA A 296 -8.48 -19.23 -0.22
CA ALA A 296 -7.27 -19.58 -0.96
C ALA A 296 -6.63 -18.33 -1.62
N GLN A 297 -7.43 -17.48 -2.23
CA GLN A 297 -6.95 -16.22 -2.81
C GLN A 297 -6.43 -15.24 -1.75
N LYS A 298 -7.13 -15.12 -0.61
CA LYS A 298 -6.65 -14.30 0.53
C LYS A 298 -5.30 -14.79 1.05
N LYS A 299 -5.09 -16.12 1.15
CA LYS A 299 -3.78 -16.69 1.53
C LYS A 299 -2.68 -16.33 0.53
N LYS A 300 -2.97 -16.40 -0.76
CA LYS A 300 -2.04 -15.98 -1.81
C LYS A 300 -1.64 -14.51 -1.64
N VAL A 301 -2.60 -13.61 -1.54
CA VAL A 301 -2.34 -12.16 -1.42
C VAL A 301 -1.61 -11.84 -0.12
N PHE A 302 -1.99 -12.45 1.00
CA PHE A 302 -1.38 -12.16 2.30
C PHE A 302 0.05 -12.71 2.45
N PHE A 303 0.37 -13.84 1.80
CA PHE A 303 1.63 -14.53 2.06
C PHE A 303 2.25 -15.19 0.82
N ASP A 304 1.52 -16.08 0.14
CA ASP A 304 2.13 -17.05 -0.77
C ASP A 304 2.76 -16.37 -2.00
N ASN A 305 2.11 -15.36 -2.58
CA ASN A 305 2.58 -14.70 -3.79
C ASN A 305 3.98 -14.10 -3.61
N TYR A 306 4.16 -13.31 -2.56
CA TYR A 306 5.45 -12.70 -2.29
C TYR A 306 6.51 -13.72 -1.91
N ASN A 307 6.17 -14.66 -1.02
CA ASN A 307 7.08 -15.71 -0.58
C ASN A 307 7.55 -16.60 -1.73
N ASN A 308 6.67 -16.91 -2.69
CA ASN A 308 7.05 -17.66 -3.90
C ASN A 308 8.05 -16.92 -4.79
N LEU A 309 7.97 -15.60 -4.85
CA LEU A 309 8.97 -14.79 -5.57
C LEU A 309 10.30 -14.73 -4.80
N LEU A 310 10.27 -14.59 -3.48
CA LEU A 310 11.47 -14.66 -2.65
C LEU A 310 12.21 -15.99 -2.83
N LYS A 311 11.49 -17.10 -2.93
CA LYS A 311 12.07 -18.46 -3.17
C LYS A 311 12.86 -18.51 -4.48
N LYS A 312 12.43 -17.83 -5.55
CA LYS A 312 13.17 -17.76 -6.82
C LYS A 312 14.56 -17.14 -6.66
N GLY A 313 14.71 -16.25 -5.68
CA GLY A 313 15.99 -15.64 -5.32
C GLY A 313 16.75 -16.35 -4.20
N GLY A 314 16.32 -17.55 -3.79
CA GLY A 314 16.92 -18.28 -2.68
C GLY A 314 16.64 -17.67 -1.30
N ARG A 315 15.61 -16.83 -1.20
CA ARG A 315 15.15 -16.17 0.01
C ARG A 315 13.69 -16.58 0.23
N HIS A 316 13.31 -16.99 1.41
CA HIS A 316 11.92 -17.36 1.70
C HIS A 316 11.63 -17.23 3.20
N VAL A 317 10.36 -17.20 3.52
CA VAL A 317 9.84 -17.31 4.88
C VAL A 317 9.28 -18.72 5.03
N ASP A 318 9.74 -19.44 6.04
CA ASP A 318 9.33 -20.83 6.34
C ASP A 318 7.93 -20.92 6.96
#